data_91b2fad328f0fd83079fa91fd3aa04a4
#
_entry.id   91b2fad328f0fd83079fa91fd3aa04a4
#
_cell.length_a   1.000
_cell.length_b   1.000
_cell.length_c   1.000
_cell.angle_alpha   90.00
_cell.angle_beta   90.00
_cell.angle_gamma   90.00
#
_symmetry.space_group_name_H-M   'P 1'
#
loop_
_entity.id
_entity.type
_entity.pdbx_description
1 polymer ?
#
loop_
_entity_poly.entity_id
_entity_poly.type
_entity_poly.pdbx_seq_one_letter_code
_entity_poly.pdbx_strand_id
1 'polypeptide(L)'
;MKDGLQEQITAAATRIAPHILRTPLLYSPYINAHLKLESEQHTGSFKARGAVNKVLSMTPEQREHGLLTASTGNHALGFARALSIAGGKGIVYLPENAQPAKVEALRHYGVELAFYGRDCLETELHAKQVAAEKGLHWVSPYNDPAIVAGQGTVGKEILDDLPELDAVFVTIGGGGLMSGVASWIRANKPEVEIIGCVPENSPEMYLSVKKGEVVTDFEPMDTLSDGSAGGCEPGSITYPICRDLVDDYVLVSEEEIAAAIRWTVDKHHKIIEGAAGVALAAYMKNADRFEGKNVAIVICGGNIATEKLKNIL
;
A
#
# COMPACT_ATOMS: atom_id res chain seq x y z
N MET A 1 11.40 8.60 16.20
CA MET A 1 10.37 7.86 15.44
C MET A 1 10.81 6.44 15.06
N LYS A 2 12.11 6.20 14.75
CA LYS A 2 12.59 4.84 14.41
C LYS A 2 12.50 3.88 15.60
N ASP A 3 12.79 4.33 16.79
CA ASP A 3 12.95 3.49 18.01
C ASP A 3 11.63 2.96 18.61
N GLY A 4 10.47 3.37 18.13
CA GLY A 4 9.17 2.87 18.63
C GLY A 4 8.33 2.13 17.59
N LEU A 5 8.75 2.12 16.31
CA LEU A 5 7.89 1.57 15.25
C LEU A 5 7.86 0.03 15.29
N GLN A 6 8.95 -0.63 15.69
CA GLN A 6 8.98 -2.09 15.86
C GLN A 6 7.97 -2.55 16.92
N GLU A 7 7.91 -1.86 18.06
CA GLU A 7 6.94 -2.16 19.12
C GLU A 7 5.50 -1.92 18.63
N GLN A 8 5.29 -0.83 17.87
CA GLN A 8 3.98 -0.53 17.28
C GLN A 8 3.56 -1.59 16.27
N ILE A 9 4.47 -2.13 15.44
CA ILE A 9 4.21 -3.22 14.49
C ILE A 9 3.85 -4.51 15.26
N THR A 10 4.54 -4.81 16.34
CA THR A 10 4.24 -5.97 17.19
C THR A 10 2.84 -5.86 17.82
N ALA A 11 2.51 -4.68 18.34
CA ALA A 11 1.18 -4.40 18.89
C ALA A 11 0.09 -4.44 17.80
N ALA A 12 0.41 -3.92 16.60
CA ALA A 12 -0.48 -3.99 15.44
C ALA A 12 -0.75 -5.43 15.02
N ALA A 13 0.29 -6.26 14.92
CA ALA A 13 0.15 -7.67 14.56
C ALA A 13 -0.81 -8.42 15.49
N THR A 14 -0.69 -8.19 16.81
CA THR A 14 -1.62 -8.77 17.80
C THR A 14 -3.04 -8.22 17.65
N ARG A 15 -3.19 -6.90 17.45
CA ARG A 15 -4.48 -6.23 17.35
C ARG A 15 -5.28 -6.66 16.14
N ILE A 16 -4.63 -6.78 14.97
CA ILE A 16 -5.32 -7.07 13.72
C ILE A 16 -5.47 -8.57 13.40
N ALA A 17 -4.73 -9.44 14.07
CA ALA A 17 -4.72 -10.89 13.79
C ALA A 17 -6.12 -11.54 13.69
N PRO A 18 -7.12 -11.18 14.52
CA PRO A 18 -8.47 -11.75 14.40
C PRO A 18 -9.26 -11.24 13.19
N HIS A 19 -8.79 -10.21 12.51
CA HIS A 19 -9.56 -9.41 11.55
C HIS A 19 -8.98 -9.40 10.13
N ILE A 20 -7.77 -9.91 9.96
CA ILE A 20 -7.07 -9.99 8.67
C ILE A 20 -6.69 -11.43 8.36
N LEU A 21 -6.38 -11.70 7.09
CA LEU A 21 -5.76 -12.96 6.69
C LEU A 21 -4.23 -12.87 6.87
N ARG A 22 -3.62 -13.93 7.42
CA ARG A 22 -2.20 -14.17 7.22
C ARG A 22 -2.04 -14.64 5.77
N THR A 23 -1.63 -13.75 4.89
CA THR A 23 -1.58 -14.01 3.46
C THR A 23 -0.44 -14.98 3.11
N PRO A 24 -0.60 -15.82 2.08
CA PRO A 24 0.45 -16.76 1.69
C PRO A 24 1.76 -16.08 1.29
N LEU A 25 2.88 -16.70 1.63
CA LEU A 25 4.18 -16.48 1.01
C LEU A 25 4.43 -17.64 0.03
N LEU A 26 4.06 -17.46 -1.23
CA LEU A 26 4.07 -18.49 -2.27
C LEU A 26 5.42 -18.53 -2.99
N TYR A 27 6.15 -19.65 -2.91
CA TYR A 27 7.32 -19.85 -3.75
C TYR A 27 6.94 -20.03 -5.22
N SER A 28 7.60 -19.28 -6.09
CA SER A 28 7.45 -19.37 -7.54
C SER A 28 8.67 -20.04 -8.17
N PRO A 29 8.55 -21.29 -8.66
CA PRO A 29 9.67 -21.96 -9.32
C PRO A 29 10.03 -21.33 -10.68
N TYR A 30 9.15 -20.52 -11.24
CA TYR A 30 9.38 -19.87 -12.55
C TYR A 30 10.39 -18.73 -12.49
N ILE A 31 10.54 -18.09 -11.30
CA ILE A 31 11.43 -16.95 -11.09
C ILE A 31 12.34 -17.14 -9.87
N ASN A 32 12.27 -18.29 -9.21
CA ASN A 32 13.04 -18.61 -8.01
C ASN A 32 12.93 -17.56 -6.92
N ALA A 33 11.70 -17.09 -6.63
CA ALA A 33 11.40 -16.07 -5.63
C ALA A 33 10.07 -16.35 -4.93
N HIS A 34 9.82 -15.69 -3.80
CA HIS A 34 8.60 -15.83 -3.01
C HIS A 34 7.67 -14.64 -3.24
N LEU A 35 6.39 -14.91 -3.48
CA LEU A 35 5.33 -13.90 -3.67
C LEU A 35 4.52 -13.76 -2.37
N LYS A 36 4.59 -12.62 -1.69
CA LYS A 36 3.73 -12.28 -0.56
C LYS A 36 2.41 -11.76 -1.08
N LEU A 37 1.36 -12.59 -1.03
CA LEU A 37 0.10 -12.38 -1.75
C LEU A 37 -0.88 -11.50 -0.96
N GLU A 38 -0.61 -10.21 -0.83
CA GLU A 38 -1.55 -9.25 -0.23
C GLU A 38 -2.79 -9.02 -1.11
N SER A 39 -2.78 -9.45 -2.37
CA SER A 39 -3.95 -9.57 -3.23
C SER A 39 -5.01 -10.53 -2.71
N GLU A 40 -4.64 -11.49 -1.87
CA GLU A 40 -5.55 -12.44 -1.23
C GLU A 40 -6.18 -11.90 0.08
N GLN A 41 -5.84 -10.69 0.51
CA GLN A 41 -6.41 -10.09 1.71
C GLN A 41 -7.91 -9.81 1.52
N HIS A 42 -8.68 -9.76 2.60
CA HIS A 42 -10.14 -9.57 2.59
C HIS A 42 -10.66 -8.45 1.68
N THR A 43 -9.91 -7.36 1.52
CA THR A 43 -10.27 -6.25 0.63
C THR A 43 -9.46 -6.25 -0.67
N GLY A 44 -8.81 -7.36 -0.99
CA GLY A 44 -7.98 -7.51 -2.18
C GLY A 44 -6.67 -6.72 -2.14
N SER A 45 -6.23 -6.21 -0.96
CA SER A 45 -4.96 -5.49 -0.83
C SER A 45 -4.47 -5.36 0.61
N PHE A 46 -3.18 -5.07 0.77
CA PHE A 46 -2.51 -4.80 2.05
C PHE A 46 -3.16 -3.67 2.88
N LYS A 47 -3.90 -2.77 2.24
CA LYS A 47 -4.50 -1.59 2.90
C LYS A 47 -5.41 -1.95 4.07
N ALA A 48 -6.03 -3.12 4.05
CA ALA A 48 -6.82 -3.61 5.17
C ALA A 48 -6.03 -3.64 6.49
N ARG A 49 -4.75 -4.00 6.47
CA ARG A 49 -3.90 -4.12 7.65
C ARG A 49 -3.77 -2.79 8.39
N GLY A 50 -3.32 -1.75 7.68
CA GLY A 50 -3.15 -0.41 8.26
C GLY A 50 -4.48 0.22 8.67
N ALA A 51 -5.51 0.12 7.85
CA ALA A 51 -6.82 0.69 8.14
C ALA A 51 -7.45 0.04 9.39
N VAL A 52 -7.44 -1.29 9.48
CA VAL A 52 -7.95 -2.02 10.65
C VAL A 52 -7.13 -1.67 11.89
N ASN A 53 -5.78 -1.62 11.79
CA ASN A 53 -4.95 -1.21 12.91
C ASN A 53 -5.25 0.20 13.39
N LYS A 54 -5.39 1.17 12.46
CA LYS A 54 -5.70 2.56 12.79
C LYS A 54 -7.03 2.66 13.53
N VAL A 55 -8.09 2.12 12.97
CA VAL A 55 -9.43 2.25 13.55
C VAL A 55 -9.54 1.52 14.89
N LEU A 56 -8.98 0.31 15.02
CA LEU A 56 -8.98 -0.43 16.29
C LEU A 56 -8.06 0.17 17.37
N SER A 57 -7.08 1.00 17.01
CA SER A 57 -6.24 1.71 17.98
C SER A 57 -6.91 2.94 18.57
N MET A 58 -8.04 3.38 18.00
CA MET A 58 -8.81 4.52 18.50
C MET A 58 -9.79 4.09 19.60
N THR A 59 -10.09 5.00 20.53
CA THR A 59 -11.10 4.72 21.56
C THR A 59 -12.51 4.69 20.94
N PRO A 60 -13.51 4.05 21.61
CA PRO A 60 -14.88 4.08 21.14
C PRO A 60 -15.41 5.51 20.94
N GLU A 61 -15.06 6.43 21.85
CA GLU A 61 -15.49 7.84 21.79
C GLU A 61 -14.91 8.54 20.56
N GLN A 62 -13.64 8.28 20.22
CA GLN A 62 -13.00 8.82 19.02
C GLN A 62 -13.68 8.30 17.74
N ARG A 63 -14.04 7.00 17.71
CA ARG A 63 -14.77 6.43 16.57
C ARG A 63 -16.19 6.97 16.43
N GLU A 64 -16.90 7.17 17.53
CA GLU A 64 -18.24 7.77 17.55
C GLU A 64 -18.24 9.26 17.21
N HIS A 65 -17.16 9.98 17.54
CA HIS A 65 -16.99 11.37 17.10
C HIS A 65 -16.96 11.47 15.58
N GLY A 66 -16.27 10.56 14.92
CA GLY A 66 -16.28 10.39 13.48
C GLY A 66 -14.89 10.39 12.82
N LEU A 67 -14.79 9.57 11.83
CA LEU A 67 -13.58 9.40 11.01
C LEU A 67 -13.88 9.79 9.57
N LEU A 68 -12.86 10.28 8.88
CA LEU A 68 -13.00 10.70 7.50
C LEU A 68 -11.77 10.32 6.68
N THR A 69 -11.99 9.85 5.47
CA THR A 69 -10.93 9.61 4.47
C THR A 69 -11.40 10.02 3.08
N ALA A 70 -10.47 10.14 2.13
CA ALA A 70 -10.75 10.30 0.71
C ALA A 70 -9.96 9.28 -0.09
N SER A 71 -10.64 8.43 -0.83
CA SER A 71 -10.03 7.45 -1.74
C SER A 71 -11.11 6.70 -2.51
N THR A 72 -10.87 6.41 -3.78
CA THR A 72 -11.75 5.55 -4.60
C THR A 72 -11.30 4.09 -4.64
N GLY A 73 -10.15 3.75 -4.02
CA GLY A 73 -9.49 2.46 -4.19
C GLY A 73 -9.29 1.69 -2.89
N ASN A 74 -8.16 1.00 -2.83
CA ASN A 74 -7.79 0.07 -1.76
C ASN A 74 -7.88 0.65 -0.34
N HIS A 75 -7.53 1.93 -0.18
CA HIS A 75 -7.59 2.56 1.13
C HIS A 75 -9.03 2.74 1.62
N ALA A 76 -9.94 3.19 0.75
CA ALA A 76 -11.35 3.33 1.08
C ALA A 76 -11.99 1.99 1.47
N LEU A 77 -11.69 0.90 0.72
CA LEU A 77 -12.15 -0.44 1.05
C LEU A 77 -11.62 -0.91 2.40
N GLY A 78 -10.32 -0.70 2.66
CA GLY A 78 -9.71 -1.02 3.95
C GLY A 78 -10.35 -0.24 5.11
N PHE A 79 -10.59 1.05 4.93
CA PHE A 79 -11.24 1.91 5.91
C PHE A 79 -12.70 1.50 6.18
N ALA A 80 -13.49 1.27 5.12
CA ALA A 80 -14.87 0.83 5.24
C ALA A 80 -14.98 -0.52 5.98
N ARG A 81 -14.09 -1.48 5.66
CA ARG A 81 -13.98 -2.74 6.38
C ARG A 81 -13.59 -2.51 7.85
N ALA A 82 -12.62 -1.65 8.13
CA ALA A 82 -12.20 -1.37 9.50
C ALA A 82 -13.37 -0.84 10.36
N LEU A 83 -14.19 0.05 9.83
CA LEU A 83 -15.40 0.53 10.48
C LEU A 83 -16.43 -0.57 10.69
N SER A 84 -16.65 -1.46 9.71
CA SER A 84 -17.58 -2.60 9.87
C SER A 84 -17.16 -3.55 11.00
N ILE A 85 -15.87 -3.62 11.32
CA ILE A 85 -15.32 -4.44 12.41
C ILE A 85 -15.41 -3.72 13.76
N ALA A 86 -14.99 -2.46 13.80
CA ALA A 86 -14.77 -1.73 15.06
C ALA A 86 -15.98 -0.93 15.51
N GLY A 87 -16.95 -0.70 14.64
CA GLY A 87 -18.03 0.27 14.81
C GLY A 87 -17.54 1.71 14.74
N GLY A 88 -18.47 2.65 14.88
CA GLY A 88 -18.21 4.09 14.82
C GLY A 88 -18.77 4.74 13.55
N LYS A 89 -18.56 6.05 13.43
CA LYS A 89 -19.02 6.85 12.29
C LYS A 89 -17.88 7.16 11.35
N GLY A 90 -18.08 6.95 10.06
CA GLY A 90 -17.06 7.27 9.07
C GLY A 90 -17.61 7.67 7.73
N ILE A 91 -16.93 8.61 7.10
CA ILE A 91 -17.28 9.16 5.79
C ILE A 91 -16.13 8.92 4.83
N VAL A 92 -16.45 8.40 3.65
CA VAL A 92 -15.51 8.29 2.53
C VAL A 92 -15.86 9.34 1.48
N TYR A 93 -14.96 10.29 1.25
CA TYR A 93 -15.09 11.24 0.16
C TYR A 93 -14.59 10.63 -1.16
N LEU A 94 -15.37 10.86 -2.20
CA LEU A 94 -15.16 10.36 -3.56
C LEU A 94 -15.29 11.52 -4.56
N PRO A 95 -14.55 11.56 -5.67
CA PRO A 95 -14.83 12.49 -6.75
C PRO A 95 -16.18 12.18 -7.39
N GLU A 96 -16.85 13.20 -7.94
CA GLU A 96 -18.19 13.07 -8.54
C GLU A 96 -18.22 12.08 -9.70
N ASN A 97 -17.10 11.91 -10.40
CA ASN A 97 -16.93 10.98 -11.52
C ASN A 97 -16.40 9.61 -11.11
N ALA A 98 -16.43 9.25 -9.82
CA ALA A 98 -15.98 7.95 -9.33
C ALA A 98 -16.69 6.80 -10.07
N GLN A 99 -15.92 5.78 -10.43
CA GLN A 99 -16.44 4.62 -11.18
C GLN A 99 -17.55 3.89 -10.39
N PRO A 100 -18.71 3.60 -10.99
CA PRO A 100 -19.85 2.99 -10.30
C PRO A 100 -19.50 1.69 -9.56
N ALA A 101 -18.65 0.84 -10.14
CA ALA A 101 -18.23 -0.41 -9.51
C ALA A 101 -17.45 -0.18 -8.19
N LYS A 102 -16.61 0.87 -8.13
CA LYS A 102 -15.87 1.23 -6.92
C LYS A 102 -16.82 1.79 -5.83
N VAL A 103 -17.81 2.60 -6.24
CA VAL A 103 -18.83 3.12 -5.34
C VAL A 103 -19.67 2.00 -4.75
N GLU A 104 -20.10 1.03 -5.59
CA GLU A 104 -20.89 -0.12 -5.14
C GLU A 104 -20.14 -1.00 -4.16
N ALA A 105 -18.86 -1.25 -4.41
CA ALA A 105 -18.00 -2.01 -3.49
C ALA A 105 -17.93 -1.37 -2.09
N LEU A 106 -17.88 -0.03 -2.00
CA LEU A 106 -17.91 0.69 -0.73
C LEU A 106 -19.28 0.63 -0.04
N ARG A 107 -20.37 0.75 -0.81
CA ARG A 107 -21.74 0.62 -0.28
C ARG A 107 -22.00 -0.72 0.41
N HIS A 108 -21.35 -1.78 -0.07
CA HIS A 108 -21.43 -3.10 0.56
C HIS A 108 -21.03 -3.10 2.04
N TYR A 109 -20.10 -2.22 2.44
CA TYR A 109 -19.67 -2.09 3.84
C TYR A 109 -20.54 -1.14 4.67
N GLY A 110 -21.55 -0.48 4.09
CA GLY A 110 -22.47 0.41 4.80
C GLY A 110 -21.83 1.73 5.29
N VAL A 111 -20.66 2.10 4.76
CA VAL A 111 -20.02 3.38 5.10
C VAL A 111 -20.72 4.55 4.40
N GLU A 112 -20.78 5.70 5.07
CA GLU A 112 -21.31 6.93 4.47
C GLU A 112 -20.39 7.41 3.33
N LEU A 113 -20.98 7.74 2.16
CA LEU A 113 -20.26 8.25 1.00
C LEU A 113 -20.64 9.71 0.75
N ALA A 114 -19.64 10.57 0.60
CA ALA A 114 -19.78 11.95 0.20
C ALA A 114 -19.05 12.17 -1.13
N PHE A 115 -19.61 13.00 -1.99
CA PHE A 115 -19.04 13.26 -3.32
C PHE A 115 -18.64 14.73 -3.42
N TYR A 116 -17.42 14.98 -3.90
CA TYR A 116 -16.91 16.33 -4.09
C TYR A 116 -15.76 16.34 -5.10
N GLY A 117 -15.76 17.35 -5.98
CA GLY A 117 -14.68 17.59 -6.92
C GLY A 117 -14.66 16.63 -8.11
N ARG A 118 -13.73 16.86 -9.01
CA ARG A 118 -13.61 16.11 -10.27
C ARG A 118 -12.45 15.11 -10.31
N ASP A 119 -11.51 15.26 -9.40
CA ASP A 119 -10.35 14.38 -9.29
C ASP A 119 -10.02 14.05 -7.83
N CYS A 120 -9.09 13.11 -7.65
CA CYS A 120 -8.73 12.60 -6.32
C CYS A 120 -8.04 13.65 -5.45
N LEU A 121 -7.26 14.57 -6.03
CA LEU A 121 -6.53 15.59 -5.28
C LEU A 121 -7.50 16.63 -4.73
N GLU A 122 -8.40 17.15 -5.57
CA GLU A 122 -9.45 18.11 -5.16
C GLU A 122 -10.32 17.51 -4.05
N THR A 123 -10.73 16.24 -4.23
CA THR A 123 -11.52 15.51 -3.23
C THR A 123 -10.78 15.38 -1.90
N GLU A 124 -9.49 15.01 -1.93
CA GLU A 124 -8.68 14.82 -0.73
C GLU A 124 -8.47 16.13 0.03
N LEU A 125 -8.13 17.21 -0.67
CA LEU A 125 -7.93 18.52 -0.06
C LEU A 125 -9.20 19.02 0.62
N HIS A 126 -10.35 18.89 -0.06
CA HIS A 126 -11.64 19.24 0.53
C HIS A 126 -11.96 18.37 1.76
N ALA A 127 -11.76 17.06 1.67
CA ALA A 127 -12.01 16.14 2.76
C ALA A 127 -11.15 16.46 4.00
N LYS A 128 -9.87 16.81 3.81
CA LYS A 128 -8.98 17.26 4.90
C LYS A 128 -9.48 18.56 5.54
N GLN A 129 -9.94 19.51 4.72
CA GLN A 129 -10.53 20.75 5.22
C GLN A 129 -11.78 20.47 6.06
N VAL A 130 -12.71 19.65 5.57
CA VAL A 130 -13.93 19.26 6.31
C VAL A 130 -13.57 18.55 7.62
N ALA A 131 -12.57 17.66 7.61
CA ALA A 131 -12.10 16.99 8.80
C ALA A 131 -11.63 18.00 9.86
N ALA A 132 -10.82 18.99 9.45
CA ALA A 132 -10.33 20.03 10.34
C ALA A 132 -11.46 20.93 10.89
N GLU A 133 -12.37 21.39 10.04
CA GLU A 133 -13.49 22.27 10.41
C GLU A 133 -14.49 21.61 11.38
N LYS A 134 -14.74 20.31 11.16
CA LYS A 134 -15.69 19.53 11.98
C LYS A 134 -15.03 18.79 13.14
N GLY A 135 -13.70 18.88 13.27
CA GLY A 135 -12.94 18.16 14.29
C GLY A 135 -12.92 16.64 14.08
N LEU A 136 -13.22 16.14 12.88
CA LEU A 136 -13.23 14.71 12.58
C LEU A 136 -11.81 14.16 12.46
N HIS A 137 -11.64 12.87 12.72
CA HIS A 137 -10.34 12.22 12.60
C HIS A 137 -10.04 11.88 11.13
N TRP A 138 -9.06 12.57 10.54
CA TRP A 138 -8.53 12.22 9.23
C TRP A 138 -7.77 10.90 9.29
N VAL A 139 -8.13 9.95 8.42
CA VAL A 139 -7.43 8.67 8.27
C VAL A 139 -6.66 8.68 6.96
N SER A 140 -5.35 8.96 7.08
CA SER A 140 -4.44 9.03 5.93
C SER A 140 -4.20 7.65 5.30
N PRO A 141 -4.07 7.54 3.96
CA PRO A 141 -3.73 6.29 3.29
C PRO A 141 -2.30 5.79 3.55
N TYR A 142 -1.40 6.62 4.09
CA TYR A 142 0.01 6.28 4.32
C TYR A 142 0.68 7.10 5.43
N ASN A 143 0.33 8.39 5.60
CA ASN A 143 1.00 9.32 6.51
C ASN A 143 0.39 9.29 7.92
N ASP A 144 0.46 8.14 8.57
CA ASP A 144 -0.02 7.93 9.95
C ASP A 144 0.75 6.77 10.58
N PRO A 145 1.32 6.94 11.79
CA PRO A 145 2.10 5.88 12.45
C PRO A 145 1.35 4.56 12.63
N ALA A 146 0.05 4.61 12.94
CA ALA A 146 -0.75 3.40 13.12
C ALA A 146 -1.02 2.71 11.75
N ILE A 147 -1.19 3.47 10.68
CA ILE A 147 -1.27 2.92 9.31
C ILE A 147 0.05 2.23 8.96
N VAL A 148 1.18 2.91 9.13
CA VAL A 148 2.52 2.36 8.84
C VAL A 148 2.79 1.10 9.67
N ALA A 149 2.44 1.11 10.96
CA ALA A 149 2.61 -0.05 11.84
C ALA A 149 1.77 -1.26 11.38
N GLY A 150 0.51 -1.03 10.97
CA GLY A 150 -0.32 -2.08 10.39
C GLY A 150 0.27 -2.69 9.13
N GLN A 151 0.80 -1.85 8.22
CA GLN A 151 1.46 -2.30 6.99
C GLN A 151 2.76 -3.06 7.29
N GLY A 152 3.47 -2.70 8.36
CA GLY A 152 4.69 -3.38 8.79
C GLY A 152 4.49 -4.86 9.17
N THR A 153 3.26 -5.26 9.48
CA THR A 153 2.93 -6.67 9.72
C THR A 153 3.17 -7.57 8.50
N VAL A 154 3.19 -7.00 7.28
CA VAL A 154 3.62 -7.72 6.05
C VAL A 154 5.07 -8.14 6.16
N GLY A 155 5.96 -7.22 6.53
CA GLY A 155 7.38 -7.52 6.73
C GLY A 155 7.61 -8.52 7.87
N LYS A 156 6.81 -8.44 8.93
CA LYS A 156 6.85 -9.43 10.03
C LYS A 156 6.49 -10.81 9.52
N GLU A 157 5.39 -10.98 8.81
CA GLU A 157 4.97 -12.27 8.28
C GLU A 157 5.98 -12.84 7.27
N ILE A 158 6.63 -11.98 6.45
CA ILE A 158 7.68 -12.40 5.52
C ILE A 158 8.86 -13.01 6.30
N LEU A 159 9.38 -12.34 7.33
CA LEU A 159 10.49 -12.86 8.13
C LEU A 159 10.12 -14.10 8.96
N ASP A 160 8.87 -14.20 9.42
CA ASP A 160 8.38 -15.38 10.12
C ASP A 160 8.33 -16.61 9.21
N ASP A 161 7.97 -16.42 7.91
CA ASP A 161 7.82 -17.50 6.92
C ASP A 161 9.12 -17.80 6.15
N LEU A 162 10.02 -16.83 6.04
CA LEU A 162 11.31 -16.92 5.32
C LEU A 162 12.44 -16.29 6.16
N PRO A 163 12.91 -16.98 7.22
CA PRO A 163 13.97 -16.45 8.08
C PRO A 163 15.30 -16.19 7.35
N GLU A 164 15.57 -16.89 6.24
CA GLU A 164 16.77 -16.71 5.40
C GLU A 164 16.58 -15.67 4.30
N LEU A 165 15.64 -14.74 4.43
CA LEU A 165 15.40 -13.66 3.46
C LEU A 165 16.70 -12.88 3.19
N ASP A 166 17.06 -12.72 1.91
CA ASP A 166 18.20 -11.93 1.45
C ASP A 166 17.79 -10.58 0.86
N ALA A 167 16.62 -10.52 0.22
CA ALA A 167 16.11 -9.27 -0.35
C ALA A 167 14.58 -9.22 -0.38
N VAL A 168 14.02 -7.99 -0.32
CA VAL A 168 12.59 -7.75 -0.46
C VAL A 168 12.31 -6.64 -1.48
N PHE A 169 11.36 -6.88 -2.38
CA PHE A 169 10.88 -5.93 -3.38
C PHE A 169 9.50 -5.40 -2.99
N VAL A 170 9.37 -4.09 -2.85
CA VAL A 170 8.14 -3.44 -2.39
C VAL A 170 7.83 -2.22 -3.23
N THR A 171 6.62 -2.13 -3.77
CA THR A 171 6.14 -0.96 -4.50
C THR A 171 5.97 0.23 -3.57
N ILE A 172 6.41 1.41 -4.03
CA ILE A 172 6.33 2.67 -3.30
C ILE A 172 5.47 3.69 -4.08
N GLY A 173 4.40 4.16 -3.45
CA GLY A 173 3.74 5.43 -3.75
C GLY A 173 4.00 6.41 -2.60
N GLY A 174 3.02 6.75 -1.78
CA GLY A 174 3.20 7.58 -0.56
C GLY A 174 4.03 6.95 0.56
N GLY A 175 4.59 5.76 0.36
CA GLY A 175 5.61 5.15 1.23
C GLY A 175 5.09 4.38 2.46
N GLY A 176 3.78 4.30 2.70
CA GLY A 176 3.25 3.66 3.92
C GLY A 176 3.57 2.19 4.06
N LEU A 177 3.44 1.39 2.99
CA LEU A 177 3.79 -0.03 2.98
C LEU A 177 5.30 -0.22 3.15
N MET A 178 6.10 0.46 2.31
CA MET A 178 7.55 0.39 2.38
C MET A 178 8.07 0.79 3.76
N SER A 179 7.58 1.89 4.33
CA SER A 179 7.99 2.35 5.66
C SER A 179 7.76 1.29 6.74
N GLY A 180 6.61 0.62 6.71
CA GLY A 180 6.30 -0.45 7.66
C GLY A 180 7.18 -1.68 7.47
N VAL A 181 7.26 -2.19 6.23
CA VAL A 181 8.06 -3.39 5.88
C VAL A 181 9.53 -3.16 6.17
N ALA A 182 10.09 -2.04 5.68
CA ALA A 182 11.49 -1.70 5.86
C ALA A 182 11.88 -1.53 7.34
N SER A 183 11.01 -0.88 8.13
CA SER A 183 11.27 -0.68 9.56
C SER A 183 11.31 -2.00 10.31
N TRP A 184 10.42 -2.95 10.01
CA TRP A 184 10.45 -4.26 10.63
C TRP A 184 11.66 -5.07 10.22
N ILE A 185 11.93 -5.15 8.92
CA ILE A 185 13.06 -5.93 8.38
C ILE A 185 14.38 -5.36 8.91
N ARG A 186 14.61 -4.06 8.82
CA ARG A 186 15.87 -3.43 9.26
C ARG A 186 16.12 -3.62 10.75
N ALA A 187 15.07 -3.66 11.58
CA ALA A 187 15.20 -3.86 13.02
C ALA A 187 15.52 -5.31 13.42
N ASN A 188 15.11 -6.31 12.60
CA ASN A 188 15.24 -7.73 12.95
C ASN A 188 16.27 -8.48 12.11
N LYS A 189 16.54 -8.00 10.88
CA LYS A 189 17.47 -8.59 9.93
C LYS A 189 18.14 -7.49 9.08
N PRO A 190 19.10 -6.74 9.64
CA PRO A 190 19.66 -5.54 9.04
C PRO A 190 20.43 -5.79 7.74
N GLU A 191 20.85 -7.01 7.46
CA GLU A 191 21.58 -7.42 6.25
C GLU A 191 20.68 -7.61 5.01
N VAL A 192 19.36 -7.69 5.18
CA VAL A 192 18.42 -7.85 4.06
C VAL A 192 18.42 -6.61 3.18
N GLU A 193 18.55 -6.82 1.87
CA GLU A 193 18.49 -5.75 0.89
C GLU A 193 17.03 -5.34 0.63
N ILE A 194 16.70 -4.07 0.81
CA ILE A 194 15.35 -3.51 0.67
C ILE A 194 15.26 -2.70 -0.62
N ILE A 195 14.49 -3.20 -1.59
CA ILE A 195 14.38 -2.63 -2.93
C ILE A 195 13.05 -1.89 -3.07
N GLY A 196 13.13 -0.59 -3.28
CA GLY A 196 11.98 0.26 -3.60
C GLY A 196 11.64 0.19 -5.08
N CYS A 197 10.40 -0.16 -5.40
CA CYS A 197 9.95 -0.31 -6.78
C CYS A 197 8.95 0.80 -7.12
N VAL A 198 9.19 1.54 -8.20
CA VAL A 198 8.35 2.67 -8.61
C VAL A 198 8.09 2.65 -10.12
N PRO A 199 6.89 3.06 -10.58
CA PRO A 199 6.64 3.22 -12.01
C PRO A 199 7.40 4.45 -12.54
N GLU A 200 7.92 4.37 -13.76
CA GLU A 200 8.61 5.50 -14.41
C GLU A 200 7.70 6.71 -14.59
N ASN A 201 6.39 6.48 -14.77
CA ASN A 201 5.39 7.52 -14.96
C ASN A 201 4.96 8.25 -13.67
N SER A 202 5.29 7.72 -12.49
CA SER A 202 5.00 8.35 -11.18
C SER A 202 6.08 7.98 -10.14
N PRO A 203 7.33 8.48 -10.30
CA PRO A 203 8.49 8.11 -9.48
C PRO A 203 8.75 9.10 -8.33
N GLU A 204 7.73 9.80 -7.81
CA GLU A 204 7.91 10.97 -6.92
C GLU A 204 8.72 10.66 -5.66
N MET A 205 8.54 9.49 -5.03
CA MET A 205 9.33 9.11 -3.86
C MET A 205 10.81 8.93 -4.22
N TYR A 206 11.11 8.29 -5.35
CA TYR A 206 12.49 8.15 -5.85
C TYR A 206 13.13 9.51 -6.13
N LEU A 207 12.40 10.40 -6.81
CA LEU A 207 12.88 11.77 -7.09
C LEU A 207 13.09 12.54 -5.80
N SER A 208 12.18 12.40 -4.82
CA SER A 208 12.30 13.03 -3.50
C SER A 208 13.55 12.57 -2.74
N VAL A 209 13.81 11.25 -2.72
CA VAL A 209 15.00 10.70 -2.08
C VAL A 209 16.26 11.16 -2.78
N LYS A 210 16.26 11.19 -4.11
CA LYS A 210 17.39 11.64 -4.93
C LYS A 210 17.69 13.13 -4.77
N LYS A 211 16.64 13.96 -4.64
CA LYS A 211 16.75 15.41 -4.42
C LYS A 211 17.13 15.76 -2.97
N GLY A 212 16.84 14.88 -2.02
CA GLY A 212 17.02 15.11 -0.58
C GLY A 212 15.88 15.86 0.10
N GLU A 213 14.79 16.12 -0.63
CA GLU A 213 13.56 16.78 -0.13
C GLU A 213 12.32 16.24 -0.87
N VAL A 214 11.14 16.41 -0.28
CA VAL A 214 9.89 15.99 -0.91
C VAL A 214 9.61 16.80 -2.17
N VAL A 215 9.50 16.11 -3.31
CA VAL A 215 9.13 16.71 -4.61
C VAL A 215 7.62 16.87 -4.67
N THR A 216 7.16 18.10 -4.94
CA THR A 216 5.74 18.46 -5.04
C THR A 216 5.35 19.06 -6.38
N ASP A 217 6.33 19.30 -7.24
CA ASP A 217 6.21 19.95 -8.55
C ASP A 217 6.33 18.98 -9.74
N PHE A 218 6.25 17.68 -9.47
CA PHE A 218 6.22 16.65 -10.50
C PHE A 218 4.78 16.43 -11.00
N GLU A 219 4.59 16.45 -12.31
CA GLU A 219 3.32 16.10 -12.96
C GLU A 219 3.39 14.64 -13.42
N PRO A 220 2.72 13.71 -12.72
CA PRO A 220 2.75 12.30 -13.08
C PRO A 220 2.01 12.07 -14.41
N MET A 221 2.51 11.13 -15.21
CA MET A 221 1.82 10.62 -16.39
C MET A 221 0.87 9.49 -15.99
N ASP A 222 -0.04 9.15 -16.89
CA ASP A 222 -0.92 7.99 -16.71
C ASP A 222 -0.11 6.71 -16.48
N THR A 223 -0.51 5.93 -15.50
CA THR A 223 0.14 4.67 -15.15
C THR A 223 -0.88 3.56 -14.88
N LEU A 224 -0.51 2.32 -15.20
CA LEU A 224 -1.23 1.13 -14.77
C LEU A 224 -1.22 0.99 -13.23
N SER A 225 -0.21 1.58 -12.58
CA SER A 225 0.00 1.56 -11.14
C SER A 225 -0.77 2.66 -10.40
N ASP A 226 -2.07 2.83 -10.69
CA ASP A 226 -2.92 3.84 -10.05
C ASP A 226 -2.94 3.72 -8.50
N GLY A 227 -2.71 2.54 -7.95
CA GLY A 227 -2.58 2.32 -6.51
C GLY A 227 -1.31 2.88 -5.85
N SER A 228 -0.28 3.23 -6.64
CA SER A 228 0.96 3.86 -6.17
C SER A 228 1.23 5.22 -6.80
N ALA A 229 0.36 5.69 -7.70
CA ALA A 229 0.50 7.00 -8.32
C ALA A 229 0.37 8.13 -7.29
N GLY A 230 1.18 9.19 -7.48
CA GLY A 230 1.32 10.30 -6.57
C GLY A 230 2.39 10.05 -5.49
N GLY A 231 3.03 11.14 -5.09
CA GLY A 231 4.09 11.14 -4.10
C GLY A 231 3.59 11.18 -2.66
N CYS A 232 4.45 11.64 -1.77
CA CYS A 232 4.09 11.92 -0.39
C CYS A 232 3.93 13.44 -0.16
N GLU A 233 3.06 13.80 0.75
CA GLU A 233 2.87 15.19 1.17
C GLU A 233 4.08 15.74 1.93
N PRO A 234 4.35 17.06 1.88
CA PRO A 234 5.38 17.70 2.69
C PRO A 234 5.17 17.39 4.18
N GLY A 235 6.26 17.09 4.88
CA GLY A 235 6.21 16.69 6.29
C GLY A 235 5.73 15.25 6.53
N SER A 236 5.56 14.45 5.47
CA SER A 236 5.23 13.04 5.60
C SER A 236 6.25 12.27 6.43
N ILE A 237 5.77 11.43 7.35
CA ILE A 237 6.62 10.55 8.17
C ILE A 237 7.29 9.45 7.33
N THR A 238 6.73 9.13 6.15
CA THR A 238 7.21 8.04 5.30
C THR A 238 8.45 8.41 4.49
N TYR A 239 8.58 9.69 4.08
CA TYR A 239 9.74 10.15 3.31
C TYR A 239 11.09 9.88 4.02
N PRO A 240 11.32 10.32 5.27
CA PRO A 240 12.59 10.06 5.93
C PRO A 240 12.84 8.56 6.18
N ILE A 241 11.79 7.76 6.35
CA ILE A 241 11.92 6.31 6.50
C ILE A 241 12.35 5.67 5.19
N CYS A 242 11.69 6.00 4.08
CA CYS A 242 12.07 5.49 2.75
C CYS A 242 13.49 5.93 2.35
N ARG A 243 13.85 7.19 2.60
CA ARG A 243 15.21 7.71 2.33
C ARG A 243 16.28 6.93 3.10
N ASP A 244 16.02 6.61 4.36
CA ASP A 244 17.04 6.08 5.27
C ASP A 244 17.11 4.55 5.30
N LEU A 245 16.04 3.84 4.90
CA LEU A 245 15.94 2.39 5.05
C LEU A 245 15.89 1.62 3.73
N VAL A 246 15.58 2.27 2.60
CA VAL A 246 15.58 1.64 1.28
C VAL A 246 17.00 1.70 0.71
N ASP A 247 17.54 0.54 0.32
CA ASP A 247 18.92 0.43 -0.15
C ASP A 247 19.05 0.80 -1.62
N ASP A 248 18.05 0.46 -2.44
CA ASP A 248 18.07 0.72 -3.88
C ASP A 248 16.66 0.96 -4.42
N TYR A 249 16.56 1.63 -5.57
CA TYR A 249 15.31 1.94 -6.26
C TYR A 249 15.35 1.41 -7.69
N VAL A 250 14.28 0.70 -8.08
CA VAL A 250 14.10 0.20 -9.45
C VAL A 250 12.88 0.88 -10.07
N LEU A 251 13.12 1.53 -11.22
CA LEU A 251 12.07 2.11 -12.05
C LEU A 251 11.65 1.09 -13.11
N VAL A 252 10.34 0.98 -13.34
CA VAL A 252 9.75 0.08 -14.33
C VAL A 252 8.80 0.81 -15.25
N SER A 253 8.81 0.44 -16.53
CA SER A 253 7.93 1.02 -17.55
C SER A 253 6.52 0.41 -17.49
N GLU A 254 5.56 1.04 -18.18
CA GLU A 254 4.19 0.55 -18.28
C GLU A 254 4.13 -0.82 -18.98
N GLU A 255 5.01 -1.05 -19.98
CA GLU A 255 5.13 -2.33 -20.68
C GLU A 255 5.63 -3.44 -19.74
N GLU A 256 6.62 -3.14 -18.89
CA GLU A 256 7.14 -4.08 -17.88
C GLU A 256 6.06 -4.42 -16.85
N ILE A 257 5.27 -3.43 -16.39
CA ILE A 257 4.14 -3.64 -15.47
C ILE A 257 3.08 -4.53 -16.14
N ALA A 258 2.67 -4.22 -17.37
CA ALA A 258 1.70 -5.01 -18.10
C ALA A 258 2.18 -6.46 -18.32
N ALA A 259 3.46 -6.64 -18.67
CA ALA A 259 4.06 -7.95 -18.83
C ALA A 259 4.05 -8.76 -17.52
N ALA A 260 4.33 -8.13 -16.38
CA ALA A 260 4.29 -8.77 -15.05
C ALA A 260 2.85 -9.21 -14.68
N ILE A 261 1.85 -8.40 -15.00
CA ILE A 261 0.43 -8.76 -14.79
C ILE A 261 0.06 -9.98 -15.64
N ARG A 262 0.34 -9.96 -16.95
CA ARG A 262 0.09 -11.11 -17.86
C ARG A 262 0.80 -12.37 -17.37
N TRP A 263 2.08 -12.23 -17.01
CA TRP A 263 2.88 -13.35 -16.50
C TRP A 263 2.23 -13.99 -15.26
N THR A 264 1.69 -13.19 -14.35
CA THR A 264 1.04 -13.70 -13.13
C THR A 264 -0.23 -14.47 -13.47
N VAL A 265 -1.02 -14.01 -14.45
CA VAL A 265 -2.18 -14.74 -14.95
C VAL A 265 -1.76 -16.06 -15.57
N ASP A 266 -0.75 -16.06 -16.44
CA ASP A 266 -0.30 -17.25 -17.20
C ASP A 266 0.35 -18.30 -16.31
N LYS A 267 1.15 -17.90 -15.34
CA LYS A 267 1.98 -18.81 -14.54
C LYS A 267 1.36 -19.19 -13.18
N HIS A 268 0.61 -18.29 -12.59
CA HIS A 268 0.04 -18.47 -11.25
C HIS A 268 -1.49 -18.48 -11.23
N HIS A 269 -2.16 -18.19 -12.36
CA HIS A 269 -3.62 -18.11 -12.47
C HIS A 269 -4.21 -17.11 -11.45
N LYS A 270 -3.49 -16.00 -11.22
CA LYS A 270 -3.84 -14.96 -10.28
C LYS A 270 -3.92 -13.61 -10.98
N ILE A 271 -4.91 -12.83 -10.57
CA ILE A 271 -5.07 -11.44 -11.02
C ILE A 271 -4.42 -10.53 -9.98
N ILE A 272 -3.53 -9.66 -10.45
CA ILE A 272 -2.90 -8.62 -9.64
C ILE A 272 -3.14 -7.24 -10.25
N GLU A 273 -3.12 -6.19 -9.44
CA GLU A 273 -3.22 -4.81 -9.91
C GLU A 273 -1.88 -4.24 -10.38
N GLY A 274 -1.89 -3.09 -11.06
CA GLY A 274 -0.69 -2.45 -11.57
C GLY A 274 0.37 -2.20 -10.50
N ALA A 275 -0.02 -1.73 -9.31
CA ALA A 275 0.90 -1.51 -8.20
C ALA A 275 1.63 -2.79 -7.74
N ALA A 276 0.96 -3.94 -7.79
CA ALA A 276 1.61 -5.23 -7.52
C ALA A 276 2.53 -5.65 -8.68
N GLY A 277 2.14 -5.35 -9.92
CA GLY A 277 2.96 -5.57 -11.11
C GLY A 277 4.29 -4.81 -11.07
N VAL A 278 4.35 -3.62 -10.47
CA VAL A 278 5.58 -2.83 -10.32
C VAL A 278 6.68 -3.60 -9.57
N ALA A 279 6.38 -4.18 -8.40
CA ALA A 279 7.37 -4.92 -7.62
C ALA A 279 7.83 -6.20 -8.34
N LEU A 280 6.90 -6.89 -9.00
CA LEU A 280 7.22 -8.10 -9.76
C LEU A 280 8.07 -7.77 -10.99
N ALA A 281 7.73 -6.73 -11.76
CA ALA A 281 8.51 -6.26 -12.90
C ALA A 281 9.93 -5.82 -12.49
N ALA A 282 10.04 -5.09 -11.37
CA ALA A 282 11.32 -4.66 -10.82
C ALA A 282 12.24 -5.83 -10.48
N TYR A 283 11.69 -6.89 -9.89
CA TYR A 283 12.44 -8.12 -9.64
C TYR A 283 12.85 -8.80 -10.96
N MET A 284 11.92 -9.00 -11.89
CA MET A 284 12.20 -9.65 -13.18
C MET A 284 13.31 -8.94 -13.96
N LYS A 285 13.32 -7.61 -13.93
CA LYS A 285 14.34 -6.75 -14.54
C LYS A 285 15.73 -6.94 -13.94
N ASN A 286 15.81 -7.39 -12.68
CA ASN A 286 17.06 -7.53 -11.92
C ASN A 286 17.32 -8.97 -11.44
N ALA A 287 16.64 -9.97 -11.99
CA ALA A 287 16.67 -11.34 -11.50
C ALA A 287 18.10 -11.92 -11.40
N ASP A 288 18.97 -11.62 -12.36
CA ASP A 288 20.36 -12.10 -12.38
C ASP A 288 21.17 -11.62 -11.17
N ARG A 289 20.88 -10.41 -10.64
CA ARG A 289 21.54 -9.87 -9.44
C ARG A 289 21.21 -10.68 -8.18
N PHE A 290 20.07 -11.37 -8.20
CA PHE A 290 19.54 -12.12 -7.06
C PHE A 290 19.55 -13.63 -7.28
N GLU A 291 20.34 -14.13 -8.24
CA GLU A 291 20.51 -15.56 -8.47
C GLU A 291 21.02 -16.25 -7.20
N GLY A 292 20.35 -17.34 -6.80
CA GLY A 292 20.69 -18.12 -5.59
C GLY A 292 20.32 -17.46 -4.26
N LYS A 293 19.63 -16.29 -4.26
CA LYS A 293 19.17 -15.58 -3.07
C LYS A 293 17.70 -15.89 -2.76
N ASN A 294 17.36 -15.82 -1.46
CA ASN A 294 15.99 -15.91 -0.99
C ASN A 294 15.33 -14.54 -1.09
N VAL A 295 14.50 -14.33 -2.11
CA VAL A 295 13.84 -13.06 -2.38
C VAL A 295 12.35 -13.15 -2.08
N ALA A 296 11.79 -12.10 -1.46
CA ALA A 296 10.36 -11.89 -1.33
C ALA A 296 9.91 -10.69 -2.16
N ILE A 297 8.81 -10.86 -2.91
CA ILE A 297 8.17 -9.81 -3.70
C ILE A 297 6.79 -9.58 -3.14
N VAL A 298 6.47 -8.33 -2.74
CA VAL A 298 5.16 -8.01 -2.19
C VAL A 298 4.15 -7.75 -3.31
N ILE A 299 3.24 -8.69 -3.51
CA ILE A 299 2.08 -8.57 -4.40
C ILE A 299 0.99 -7.79 -3.66
N CYS A 300 1.10 -6.48 -3.65
CA CYS A 300 0.45 -5.57 -2.72
C CYS A 300 -1.09 -5.50 -2.86
N GLY A 301 -1.64 -5.89 -4.03
CA GLY A 301 -3.09 -5.90 -4.27
C GLY A 301 -3.49 -6.55 -5.59
N GLY A 302 -4.80 -6.79 -5.74
CA GLY A 302 -5.42 -7.40 -6.93
C GLY A 302 -6.63 -6.63 -7.48
N ASN A 303 -6.91 -5.43 -6.99
CA ASN A 303 -8.11 -4.65 -7.35
C ASN A 303 -7.93 -3.87 -8.67
N ILE A 304 -7.73 -4.60 -9.76
CA ILE A 304 -7.65 -4.02 -11.10
C ILE A 304 -9.03 -3.94 -11.75
N ALA A 305 -9.32 -2.83 -12.43
CA ALA A 305 -10.55 -2.69 -13.20
C ALA A 305 -10.57 -3.67 -14.39
N THR A 306 -11.72 -4.30 -14.62
CA THR A 306 -11.89 -5.30 -15.70
C THR A 306 -11.48 -4.77 -17.07
N GLU A 307 -11.80 -3.51 -17.38
CA GLU A 307 -11.44 -2.89 -18.68
C GLU A 307 -9.92 -2.68 -18.81
N LYS A 308 -9.23 -2.29 -17.70
CA LYS A 308 -7.76 -2.23 -17.70
C LYS A 308 -7.16 -3.63 -17.91
N LEU A 309 -7.69 -4.64 -17.23
CA LEU A 309 -7.20 -6.01 -17.36
C LEU A 309 -7.38 -6.54 -18.78
N LYS A 310 -8.55 -6.33 -19.42
CA LYS A 310 -8.77 -6.71 -20.81
C LYS A 310 -7.78 -6.09 -21.80
N ASN A 311 -7.38 -4.85 -21.56
CA ASN A 311 -6.41 -4.16 -22.42
C ASN A 311 -4.97 -4.67 -22.20
N ILE A 312 -4.71 -5.28 -21.05
CA ILE A 312 -3.41 -5.86 -20.72
C ILE A 312 -3.28 -7.28 -21.30
N LEU A 313 -4.33 -8.09 -21.22
CA LEU A 313 -4.34 -9.49 -21.68
C LEU A 313 -4.49 -9.58 -23.21
#